data_81b10d4c3afa088a6e62398c7c3789d3
#
_entry.id   81b10d4c3afa088a6e62398c7c3789d3
#
_cell.length_a   1.000
_cell.length_b   1.000
_cell.length_c   1.000
_cell.angle_alpha   90.00
_cell.angle_beta   90.00
_cell.angle_gamma   90.00
#
_symmetry.space_group_name_H-M   'P 1'
#
loop_
_entity.id
_entity.type
_entity.pdbx_description
1 polymer ?
#
loop_
_entity_poly.entity_id
_entity_poly.type
_entity_poly.pdbx_seq_one_letter_code
_entity_poly.pdbx_strand_id
1 'polypeptide(L)'
;MSLPPNVFLENPSHFDGAGLDRRDPAYIRELLPVMELLYRYWFRATATGLEHLPREGPALVVGNHSGGIMTPDTAITLHAWMTAHGTDTPMYGLVHPAIFKIPYLNVHTMKIGGISAHPRQAMEALDAGAVVLVYPGGGDEVYRSYARRNEIDLMGRTGFIKLAMKYRAPIVPLVAAGGHETLIILHDGEGLARRLGLDRRGLPRLPVSLSWPWGLNVGFTYNIPFPARIDIRVGPPIDLDDIDPADMRDRRVVRECYDRIEGRMQEMLDEMVAARA
;
A
#
# COMPACT_ATOMS: atom_id res chain seq x y z
N MET A 1 24.88 18.20 0.93
CA MET A 1 23.87 17.15 0.96
C MET A 1 24.00 16.48 2.32
N SER A 2 23.16 16.83 3.28
CA SER A 2 23.15 16.17 4.60
C SER A 2 22.76 14.71 4.38
N LEU A 3 23.42 13.79 5.07
CA LEU A 3 23.00 12.39 5.10
C LEU A 3 21.58 12.34 5.71
N PRO A 4 20.71 11.46 5.22
CA PRO A 4 19.38 11.30 5.82
C PRO A 4 19.50 11.06 7.33
N PRO A 5 18.56 11.57 8.14
CA PRO A 5 18.64 11.45 9.57
C PRO A 5 18.84 10.00 9.96
N ASN A 6 19.80 9.79 10.82
CA ASN A 6 20.28 8.45 11.15
C ASN A 6 19.25 7.73 12.02
N VAL A 7 18.40 6.92 11.40
CA VAL A 7 17.42 6.06 12.11
C VAL A 7 18.09 5.14 13.14
N PHE A 8 19.39 4.87 12.99
CA PHE A 8 20.16 4.04 13.92
C PHE A 8 20.45 4.72 15.27
N LEU A 9 20.16 6.02 15.41
CA LEU A 9 20.24 6.73 16.70
C LEU A 9 18.96 6.58 17.53
N GLU A 10 17.87 6.12 16.92
CA GLU A 10 16.59 5.91 17.61
C GLU A 10 16.57 4.57 18.34
N ASN A 11 15.79 4.50 19.42
CA ASN A 11 15.51 3.22 20.06
C ASN A 11 14.33 2.52 19.36
N PRO A 12 14.57 1.42 18.61
CA PRO A 12 13.52 0.76 17.85
C PRO A 12 12.33 0.26 18.69
N SER A 13 12.52 0.02 19.98
CA SER A 13 11.44 -0.46 20.85
C SER A 13 10.29 0.53 21.04
N HIS A 14 10.48 1.81 20.68
CA HIS A 14 9.47 2.86 20.75
C HIS A 14 8.63 2.98 19.47
N PHE A 15 8.87 2.11 18.48
CA PHE A 15 8.26 2.14 17.16
C PHE A 15 7.52 0.83 16.87
N ASP A 16 6.42 0.61 17.57
CA ASP A 16 5.64 -0.63 17.56
C ASP A 16 4.46 -0.61 16.56
N GLY A 17 4.31 0.49 15.83
CA GLY A 17 3.21 0.72 14.88
C GLY A 17 1.96 1.33 15.50
N ALA A 18 2.00 1.73 16.78
CA ALA A 18 0.90 2.40 17.45
C ALA A 18 1.14 3.92 17.55
N GLY A 19 0.03 4.67 17.52
CA GLY A 19 0.05 6.12 17.64
C GLY A 19 0.41 6.86 16.34
N LEU A 20 0.10 8.14 16.33
CA LEU A 20 0.27 9.02 15.15
C LEU A 20 1.46 9.97 15.32
N ASP A 21 2.01 10.07 16.53
CA ASP A 21 3.02 11.05 16.98
C ASP A 21 4.43 10.75 16.47
N ARG A 22 4.66 9.58 15.90
CA ARG A 22 5.97 9.17 15.38
C ARG A 22 6.25 9.64 13.94
N ARG A 23 5.23 10.16 13.25
CA ARG A 23 5.43 10.74 11.92
C ARG A 23 6.29 12.00 12.05
N ASP A 24 7.34 12.08 11.25
CA ASP A 24 8.36 13.13 11.33
C ASP A 24 8.51 13.87 10.00
N PRO A 25 7.86 15.06 9.85
CA PRO A 25 7.97 15.84 8.61
C PRO A 25 9.39 16.27 8.26
N ALA A 26 10.28 16.47 9.25
CA ALA A 26 11.66 16.83 8.99
C ALA A 26 12.42 15.65 8.37
N TYR A 27 12.25 14.47 8.93
CA TYR A 27 12.78 13.22 8.38
C TYR A 27 12.31 12.99 6.94
N ILE A 28 11.02 13.21 6.67
CA ILE A 28 10.44 13.07 5.32
C ILE A 28 11.09 14.06 4.35
N ARG A 29 11.27 15.33 4.73
CA ARG A 29 11.92 16.34 3.89
C ARG A 29 13.34 15.95 3.49
N GLU A 30 14.10 15.38 4.41
CA GLU A 30 15.46 14.90 4.12
C GLU A 30 15.48 13.66 3.21
N LEU A 31 14.43 12.84 3.26
CA LEU A 31 14.31 11.65 2.43
C LEU A 31 13.85 11.96 1.00
N LEU A 32 13.07 13.02 0.81
CA LEU A 32 12.47 13.39 -0.50
C LEU A 32 13.45 13.42 -1.68
N PRO A 33 14.68 13.98 -1.58
CA PRO A 33 15.60 13.97 -2.71
C PRO A 33 16.00 12.57 -3.18
N VAL A 34 16.11 11.60 -2.25
CA VAL A 34 16.41 10.21 -2.58
C VAL A 34 15.18 9.55 -3.22
N MET A 35 13.99 9.81 -2.68
CA MET A 35 12.74 9.33 -3.26
C MET A 35 12.52 9.87 -4.67
N GLU A 36 12.85 11.16 -4.93
CA GLU A 36 12.79 11.77 -6.25
C GLU A 36 13.71 11.09 -7.26
N LEU A 37 14.96 10.73 -6.86
CA LEU A 37 15.88 9.99 -7.71
C LEU A 37 15.32 8.61 -8.09
N LEU A 38 14.77 7.88 -7.11
CA LEU A 38 14.14 6.59 -7.36
C LEU A 38 12.89 6.74 -8.24
N TYR A 39 12.06 7.72 -7.95
CA TYR A 39 10.87 8.05 -8.72
C TYR A 39 11.21 8.31 -10.19
N ARG A 40 12.16 9.21 -10.45
CA ARG A 40 12.48 9.69 -11.80
C ARG A 40 13.30 8.72 -12.63
N TYR A 41 14.34 8.13 -12.04
CA TYR A 41 15.34 7.38 -12.81
C TYR A 41 15.21 5.87 -12.66
N TRP A 42 14.88 5.37 -11.47
CA TRP A 42 14.79 3.94 -11.24
C TRP A 42 13.44 3.37 -11.68
N PHE A 43 12.38 4.00 -11.20
CA PHE A 43 11.02 3.58 -11.53
C PHE A 43 10.41 4.35 -12.68
N ARG A 44 11.04 5.40 -13.18
CA ARG A 44 10.50 6.25 -14.26
C ARG A 44 8.99 6.49 -14.08
N ALA A 45 8.65 6.80 -12.82
CA ALA A 45 7.28 6.83 -12.36
C ALA A 45 6.51 8.03 -12.91
N THR A 46 5.22 7.85 -13.10
CA THR A 46 4.27 8.94 -13.34
C THR A 46 3.12 8.85 -12.37
N ALA A 47 2.58 9.99 -11.95
CA ALA A 47 1.39 10.05 -11.13
C ALA A 47 0.39 11.03 -11.74
N THR A 48 -0.85 10.60 -11.91
CA THR A 48 -1.95 11.39 -12.51
C THR A 48 -3.17 11.35 -11.61
N GLY A 49 -4.08 12.35 -11.79
CA GLY A 49 -5.30 12.45 -10.99
C GLY A 49 -5.04 12.90 -9.55
N LEU A 50 -3.88 13.52 -9.27
CA LEU A 50 -3.50 13.96 -7.91
C LEU A 50 -4.47 14.99 -7.33
N GLU A 51 -5.22 15.68 -8.15
CA GLU A 51 -6.30 16.58 -7.78
C GLU A 51 -7.46 15.88 -7.02
N HIS A 52 -7.55 14.57 -7.16
CA HIS A 52 -8.54 13.75 -6.44
C HIS A 52 -8.07 13.34 -5.04
N LEU A 53 -6.78 13.50 -4.73
CA LEU A 53 -6.27 13.22 -3.38
C LEU A 53 -6.82 14.26 -2.41
N PRO A 54 -7.56 13.85 -1.37
CA PRO A 54 -8.08 14.80 -0.40
C PRO A 54 -6.96 15.35 0.46
N ARG A 55 -6.90 16.67 0.62
CA ARG A 55 -5.90 17.32 1.46
C ARG A 55 -6.13 17.08 2.94
N GLU A 56 -7.40 16.92 3.31
CA GLU A 56 -7.86 16.72 4.68
C GLU A 56 -8.81 15.53 4.71
N GLY A 57 -8.85 14.83 5.84
CA GLY A 57 -9.74 13.70 6.07
C GLY A 57 -10.96 14.06 6.93
N PRO A 58 -11.70 13.06 7.38
CA PRO A 58 -11.40 11.63 7.18
C PRO A 58 -11.61 11.18 5.74
N ALA A 59 -10.65 10.45 5.18
CA ALA A 59 -10.77 9.83 3.85
C ALA A 59 -9.91 8.56 3.77
N LEU A 60 -10.31 7.63 2.90
CA LEU A 60 -9.56 6.41 2.64
C LEU A 60 -9.02 6.43 1.21
N VAL A 61 -7.70 6.37 1.05
CA VAL A 61 -7.06 6.07 -0.24
C VAL A 61 -6.87 4.57 -0.33
N VAL A 62 -7.53 3.93 -1.29
CA VAL A 62 -7.55 2.48 -1.44
C VAL A 62 -6.78 2.11 -2.69
N GLY A 63 -5.68 1.37 -2.53
CA GLY A 63 -4.78 0.99 -3.62
C GLY A 63 -4.67 -0.51 -3.85
N ASN A 64 -4.23 -0.89 -5.06
CA ASN A 64 -3.68 -2.21 -5.33
C ASN A 64 -2.19 -2.25 -4.98
N HIS A 65 -1.66 -3.44 -4.65
CA HIS A 65 -0.34 -3.58 -4.07
C HIS A 65 0.55 -4.56 -4.83
N SER A 66 1.85 -4.26 -4.93
CA SER A 66 2.78 -5.03 -5.74
C SER A 66 4.23 -4.90 -5.28
N GLY A 67 5.13 -5.73 -5.83
CA GLY A 67 6.57 -5.59 -5.63
C GLY A 67 7.14 -6.22 -4.36
N GLY A 68 6.41 -7.14 -3.72
CA GLY A 68 6.88 -7.90 -2.56
C GLY A 68 7.02 -7.03 -1.30
N ILE A 69 8.03 -7.31 -0.48
CA ILE A 69 8.27 -6.60 0.79
C ILE A 69 8.69 -5.14 0.56
N MET A 70 9.37 -4.85 -0.54
CA MET A 70 9.91 -3.50 -0.81
C MET A 70 8.86 -2.50 -1.31
N THR A 71 7.71 -2.96 -1.74
CA THR A 71 6.51 -2.17 -2.08
C THR A 71 6.80 -0.81 -2.76
N PRO A 72 7.43 -0.80 -3.95
CA PRO A 72 7.81 0.45 -4.62
C PRO A 72 6.60 1.33 -4.98
N ASP A 73 5.44 0.74 -5.23
CA ASP A 73 4.17 1.43 -5.43
C ASP A 73 3.81 2.33 -4.23
N THR A 74 4.04 1.84 -3.00
CA THR A 74 3.83 2.64 -1.78
C THR A 74 4.79 3.82 -1.71
N ALA A 75 6.08 3.61 -2.00
CA ALA A 75 7.07 4.68 -1.98
C ALA A 75 6.73 5.77 -3.01
N ILE A 76 6.27 5.37 -4.21
CA ILE A 76 5.84 6.29 -5.27
C ILE A 76 4.58 7.04 -4.86
N THR A 77 3.60 6.35 -4.25
CA THR A 77 2.38 6.98 -3.73
C THR A 77 2.68 8.02 -2.66
N LEU A 78 3.56 7.70 -1.70
CA LEU A 78 3.98 8.64 -0.67
C LEU A 78 4.73 9.85 -1.26
N HIS A 79 5.62 9.61 -2.23
CA HIS A 79 6.30 10.70 -2.93
C HIS A 79 5.29 11.63 -3.64
N ALA A 80 4.33 11.06 -4.37
CA ALA A 80 3.28 11.81 -5.06
C ALA A 80 2.43 12.63 -4.07
N TRP A 81 2.03 12.04 -2.93
CA TRP A 81 1.34 12.74 -1.86
C TRP A 81 2.13 13.93 -1.32
N MET A 82 3.38 13.69 -0.95
CA MET A 82 4.24 14.70 -0.36
C MET A 82 4.53 15.84 -1.33
N THR A 83 4.61 15.54 -2.62
CA THR A 83 4.81 16.55 -3.67
C THR A 83 3.55 17.39 -3.88
N ALA A 84 2.36 16.77 -3.82
CA ALA A 84 1.08 17.46 -4.02
C ALA A 84 0.65 18.30 -2.81
N HIS A 85 0.86 17.81 -1.57
CA HIS A 85 0.31 18.41 -0.35
C HIS A 85 1.36 18.91 0.64
N GLY A 86 2.64 18.63 0.40
CA GLY A 86 3.74 18.94 1.31
C GLY A 86 3.94 17.89 2.39
N THR A 87 5.08 17.96 3.06
CA THR A 87 5.48 16.97 4.06
C THR A 87 4.76 17.14 5.40
N ASP A 88 4.20 18.29 5.68
CA ASP A 88 3.51 18.60 6.93
C ASP A 88 2.07 18.05 6.94
N THR A 89 1.45 17.87 5.76
CA THR A 89 0.10 17.30 5.61
C THR A 89 0.13 15.80 5.90
N PRO A 90 -0.55 15.31 6.95
CA PRO A 90 -0.45 13.92 7.35
C PRO A 90 -1.27 13.00 6.45
N MET A 91 -0.64 11.94 5.97
CA MET A 91 -1.27 10.71 5.51
C MET A 91 -0.66 9.55 6.28
N TYR A 92 -1.48 8.60 6.70
CA TYR A 92 -1.02 7.40 7.41
C TYR A 92 -1.28 6.17 6.57
N GLY A 93 -0.23 5.36 6.35
CA GLY A 93 -0.33 4.08 5.64
C GLY A 93 -0.53 2.91 6.59
N LEU A 94 -1.49 2.03 6.30
CA LEU A 94 -1.69 0.79 7.06
C LEU A 94 -0.65 -0.26 6.62
N VAL A 95 0.23 -0.63 7.53
CA VAL A 95 1.37 -1.52 7.27
C VAL A 95 1.23 -2.83 8.06
N HIS A 96 1.61 -3.94 7.44
CA HIS A 96 1.52 -5.26 8.07
C HIS A 96 2.29 -5.29 9.41
N PRO A 97 1.70 -5.80 10.51
CA PRO A 97 2.30 -5.76 11.85
C PRO A 97 3.71 -6.38 11.96
N ALA A 98 4.04 -7.33 11.07
CA ALA A 98 5.36 -7.94 11.07
C ALA A 98 6.51 -6.96 10.75
N ILE A 99 6.24 -5.87 10.04
CA ILE A 99 7.25 -4.84 9.71
C ILE A 99 7.74 -4.16 10.99
N PHE A 100 6.85 -3.94 11.96
CA PHE A 100 7.20 -3.29 13.22
C PHE A 100 8.03 -4.18 14.18
N LYS A 101 8.23 -5.45 13.84
CA LYS A 101 9.15 -6.36 14.55
C LYS A 101 10.58 -6.32 14.03
N ILE A 102 10.82 -5.58 12.94
CA ILE A 102 12.13 -5.49 12.29
C ILE A 102 12.78 -4.18 12.75
N PRO A 103 13.86 -4.23 13.57
CA PRO A 103 14.53 -3.03 14.06
C PRO A 103 14.97 -2.11 12.93
N TYR A 104 14.86 -0.82 13.15
CA TYR A 104 15.18 0.29 12.24
C TYR A 104 14.25 0.41 11.02
N LEU A 105 13.72 -0.70 10.47
CA LEU A 105 12.67 -0.65 9.48
C LEU A 105 11.37 -0.11 10.10
N ASN A 106 11.08 -0.51 11.34
CA ASN A 106 9.95 0.03 12.10
C ASN A 106 10.10 1.54 12.35
N VAL A 107 11.30 2.00 12.70
CA VAL A 107 11.60 3.43 12.88
C VAL A 107 11.33 4.19 11.58
N HIS A 108 11.93 3.74 10.48
CA HIS A 108 11.71 4.33 9.16
C HIS A 108 10.23 4.38 8.80
N THR A 109 9.55 3.25 8.95
CA THR A 109 8.13 3.09 8.60
C THR A 109 7.25 4.08 9.36
N MET A 110 7.42 4.21 10.68
CA MET A 110 6.60 5.14 11.47
C MET A 110 6.96 6.61 11.20
N LYS A 111 8.23 6.93 11.00
CA LYS A 111 8.65 8.31 10.67
C LYS A 111 8.06 8.81 9.33
N ILE A 112 7.81 7.94 8.37
CA ILE A 112 7.14 8.29 7.12
C ILE A 112 5.61 8.23 7.18
N GLY A 113 5.03 7.90 8.34
CA GLY A 113 3.58 7.83 8.55
C GLY A 113 2.97 6.43 8.45
N GLY A 114 3.79 5.37 8.49
CA GLY A 114 3.27 4.00 8.57
C GLY A 114 2.76 3.68 9.98
N ILE A 115 1.55 3.13 10.06
CA ILE A 115 0.93 2.63 11.31
C ILE A 115 0.48 1.18 11.10
N SER A 116 0.34 0.45 12.19
CA SER A 116 -0.04 -0.97 12.12
C SER A 116 -1.42 -1.16 11.46
N ALA A 117 -1.53 -2.12 10.54
CA ALA A 117 -2.79 -2.48 9.86
C ALA A 117 -3.75 -3.18 10.84
N HIS A 118 -4.10 -2.49 11.90
CA HIS A 118 -5.07 -2.89 12.91
C HIS A 118 -6.25 -1.91 12.89
N PRO A 119 -7.51 -2.36 13.01
CA PRO A 119 -8.68 -1.47 12.95
C PRO A 119 -8.61 -0.29 13.90
N ARG A 120 -8.06 -0.48 15.10
CA ARG A 120 -7.90 0.59 16.09
C ARG A 120 -7.02 1.74 15.56
N GLN A 121 -5.90 1.42 14.91
CA GLN A 121 -4.97 2.44 14.39
C GLN A 121 -5.60 3.20 13.21
N ALA A 122 -6.32 2.49 12.33
CA ALA A 122 -7.06 3.12 11.25
C ALA A 122 -8.14 4.08 11.80
N MET A 123 -8.88 3.65 12.83
CA MET A 123 -9.89 4.50 13.48
C MET A 123 -9.25 5.73 14.15
N GLU A 124 -8.14 5.56 14.86
CA GLU A 124 -7.41 6.66 15.50
C GLU A 124 -6.97 7.73 14.48
N ALA A 125 -6.48 7.29 13.31
CA ALA A 125 -6.11 8.21 12.24
C ALA A 125 -7.33 8.94 11.64
N LEU A 126 -8.44 8.24 11.42
CA LEU A 126 -9.68 8.83 10.90
C LEU A 126 -10.33 9.76 11.93
N ASP A 127 -10.30 9.42 13.23
CA ASP A 127 -10.78 10.29 14.33
C ASP A 127 -9.96 11.59 14.42
N ALA A 128 -8.66 11.53 14.07
CA ALA A 128 -7.79 12.70 13.96
C ALA A 128 -8.02 13.53 12.66
N GLY A 129 -9.00 13.16 11.83
CA GLY A 129 -9.25 13.83 10.55
C GLY A 129 -8.17 13.60 9.50
N ALA A 130 -7.39 12.53 9.61
CA ALA A 130 -6.32 12.23 8.66
C ALA A 130 -6.82 11.41 7.45
N VAL A 131 -6.02 11.43 6.39
CA VAL A 131 -6.17 10.54 5.24
C VAL A 131 -5.43 9.22 5.53
N VAL A 132 -6.09 8.10 5.28
CA VAL A 132 -5.54 6.76 5.51
C VAL A 132 -5.35 6.02 4.19
N LEU A 133 -4.12 5.64 3.89
CA LEU A 133 -3.78 4.79 2.76
C LEU A 133 -3.90 3.31 3.18
N VAL A 134 -4.66 2.55 2.42
CA VAL A 134 -4.86 1.13 2.65
C VAL A 134 -4.73 0.32 1.36
N TYR A 135 -4.04 -0.80 1.46
CA TYR A 135 -3.93 -1.81 0.42
C TYR A 135 -4.64 -3.08 0.92
N PRO A 136 -5.92 -3.26 0.60
CA PRO A 136 -6.71 -4.36 1.18
C PRO A 136 -6.16 -5.74 0.83
N GLY A 137 -5.65 -5.93 -0.38
CA GLY A 137 -5.03 -7.19 -0.80
C GLY A 137 -3.78 -7.58 0.01
N GLY A 138 -3.05 -6.56 0.51
CA GLY A 138 -1.91 -6.74 1.42
C GLY A 138 -0.88 -7.76 0.94
N GLY A 139 -0.34 -8.56 1.86
CA GLY A 139 0.69 -9.56 1.56
C GLY A 139 0.29 -10.60 0.52
N ASP A 140 -0.99 -10.92 0.39
CA ASP A 140 -1.47 -11.86 -0.63
C ASP A 140 -1.38 -11.27 -2.04
N GLU A 141 -1.63 -9.98 -2.17
CA GLU A 141 -1.59 -9.28 -3.45
C GLU A 141 -0.16 -9.02 -3.92
N VAL A 142 0.75 -8.58 -3.05
CA VAL A 142 2.14 -8.27 -3.42
C VAL A 142 2.93 -9.47 -3.96
N TYR A 143 2.49 -10.69 -3.62
CA TYR A 143 3.08 -11.93 -4.10
C TYR A 143 2.22 -12.66 -5.14
N ARG A 144 1.26 -11.97 -5.74
CA ARG A 144 0.46 -12.50 -6.85
C ARG A 144 1.36 -12.80 -8.06
N SER A 145 1.04 -13.89 -8.79
CA SER A 145 1.75 -14.28 -10.00
C SER A 145 1.80 -13.16 -11.03
N TYR A 146 2.94 -12.98 -11.68
CA TYR A 146 3.16 -12.00 -12.75
C TYR A 146 2.18 -12.18 -13.93
N ALA A 147 1.71 -13.39 -14.17
CA ALA A 147 0.69 -13.64 -15.19
C ALA A 147 -0.63 -12.87 -14.92
N ARG A 148 -0.92 -12.61 -13.64
CA ARG A 148 -2.11 -11.87 -13.17
C ARG A 148 -1.81 -10.42 -12.80
N ARG A 149 -0.71 -9.84 -13.29
CA ARG A 149 -0.25 -8.49 -12.90
C ARG A 149 -1.21 -7.35 -13.20
N ASN A 150 -2.09 -7.57 -14.19
CA ASN A 150 -3.09 -6.59 -14.65
C ASN A 150 -4.49 -6.88 -14.08
N GLU A 151 -4.58 -7.58 -12.96
CA GLU A 151 -5.84 -7.82 -12.27
C GLU A 151 -5.85 -7.05 -10.96
N ILE A 152 -6.97 -6.45 -10.60
CA ILE A 152 -7.25 -5.95 -9.25
C ILE A 152 -7.84 -7.11 -8.44
N ASP A 153 -7.30 -7.35 -7.27
CA ASP A 153 -7.81 -8.37 -6.36
C ASP A 153 -7.59 -7.91 -4.91
N LEU A 154 -8.61 -7.33 -4.34
CA LEU A 154 -8.58 -6.85 -2.95
C LEU A 154 -8.78 -7.99 -1.94
N MET A 155 -8.70 -9.24 -2.41
CA MET A 155 -8.73 -10.48 -1.62
C MET A 155 -10.02 -10.67 -0.80
N GLY A 156 -11.13 -10.09 -1.26
CA GLY A 156 -12.41 -10.15 -0.56
C GLY A 156 -12.43 -9.43 0.79
N ARG A 157 -11.41 -8.62 1.09
CA ARG A 157 -11.29 -7.93 2.37
C ARG A 157 -12.15 -6.68 2.41
N THR A 158 -13.13 -6.65 3.30
CA THR A 158 -14.16 -5.60 3.37
C THR A 158 -13.98 -4.65 4.55
N GLY A 159 -12.90 -4.75 5.31
CA GLY A 159 -12.67 -3.94 6.51
C GLY A 159 -12.64 -2.44 6.23
N PHE A 160 -12.04 -2.03 5.12
CA PHE A 160 -11.94 -0.64 4.70
C PHE A 160 -13.31 -0.04 4.33
N ILE A 161 -14.21 -0.83 3.75
CA ILE A 161 -15.59 -0.41 3.42
C ILE A 161 -16.36 -0.07 4.71
N LYS A 162 -16.24 -0.95 5.72
CA LYS A 162 -16.87 -0.72 7.03
C LYS A 162 -16.34 0.53 7.72
N LEU A 163 -15.05 0.82 7.56
CA LEU A 163 -14.46 2.08 8.04
C LEU A 163 -15.02 3.27 7.27
N ALA A 164 -15.08 3.20 5.94
CA ALA A 164 -15.66 4.26 5.10
C ALA A 164 -17.11 4.58 5.51
N MET A 165 -17.95 3.54 5.62
CA MET A 165 -19.34 3.68 6.06
C MET A 165 -19.44 4.30 7.46
N LYS A 166 -18.65 3.81 8.42
CA LYS A 166 -18.66 4.29 9.81
C LYS A 166 -18.31 5.78 9.91
N TYR A 167 -17.30 6.21 9.16
CA TYR A 167 -16.77 7.57 9.23
C TYR A 167 -17.37 8.51 8.17
N ARG A 168 -18.28 8.02 7.31
CA ARG A 168 -18.75 8.73 6.11
C ARG A 168 -17.56 9.29 5.31
N ALA A 169 -16.50 8.51 5.24
CA ALA A 169 -15.26 8.87 4.59
C ALA A 169 -15.30 8.43 3.12
N PRO A 170 -15.04 9.32 2.15
CA PRO A 170 -14.95 8.94 0.76
C PRO A 170 -13.82 7.93 0.55
N ILE A 171 -14.02 7.02 -0.41
CA ILE A 171 -12.98 6.09 -0.87
C ILE A 171 -12.36 6.65 -2.14
N VAL A 172 -11.09 6.99 -2.09
CA VAL A 172 -10.32 7.47 -3.24
C VAL A 172 -9.55 6.29 -3.83
N PRO A 173 -9.93 5.78 -5.02
CA PRO A 173 -9.23 4.67 -5.64
C PRO A 173 -7.87 5.12 -6.17
N LEU A 174 -6.83 4.33 -5.87
CA LEU A 174 -5.46 4.53 -6.34
C LEU A 174 -5.01 3.27 -7.06
N VAL A 175 -4.64 3.38 -8.33
CA VAL A 175 -4.21 2.23 -9.12
C VAL A 175 -2.77 2.41 -9.56
N ALA A 176 -1.96 1.38 -9.31
CA ALA A 176 -0.58 1.29 -9.76
C ALA A 176 -0.43 0.20 -10.83
N ALA A 177 0.16 0.56 -11.97
CA ALA A 177 0.52 -0.35 -13.04
C ALA A 177 2.04 -0.45 -13.17
N GLY A 178 2.58 -1.65 -13.37
CA GLY A 178 4.02 -1.90 -13.54
C GLY A 178 4.75 -2.28 -12.24
N GLY A 179 4.12 -2.23 -11.09
CA GLY A 179 4.78 -2.59 -9.83
C GLY A 179 5.17 -4.07 -9.75
N HIS A 180 4.43 -4.97 -10.36
CA HIS A 180 4.80 -6.40 -10.45
C HIS A 180 6.05 -6.67 -11.32
N GLU A 181 6.51 -5.70 -12.09
CA GLU A 181 7.74 -5.78 -12.88
C GLU A 181 9.00 -5.63 -12.01
N THR A 182 8.85 -5.11 -10.79
CA THR A 182 9.95 -4.90 -9.84
C THR A 182 10.37 -6.16 -9.09
N LEU A 183 9.47 -7.15 -9.04
CA LEU A 183 9.69 -8.50 -8.50
C LEU A 183 8.82 -9.47 -9.28
N ILE A 184 9.44 -10.34 -10.08
CA ILE A 184 8.72 -11.25 -10.95
C ILE A 184 8.32 -12.51 -10.16
N ILE A 185 7.05 -12.59 -9.80
CA ILE A 185 6.50 -13.78 -9.14
C ILE A 185 6.07 -14.77 -10.22
N LEU A 186 6.83 -15.85 -10.36
CA LEU A 186 6.55 -16.90 -11.33
C LEU A 186 5.37 -17.78 -10.91
N HIS A 187 5.28 -18.05 -9.60
CA HIS A 187 4.21 -18.84 -9.00
C HIS A 187 4.01 -18.41 -7.53
N ASP A 188 2.77 -18.30 -7.09
CA ASP A 188 2.42 -17.92 -5.70
C ASP A 188 2.77 -18.99 -4.66
N GLY A 189 2.93 -20.25 -5.11
CA GLY A 189 3.37 -21.37 -4.27
C GLY A 189 2.36 -21.89 -3.26
N GLU A 190 1.07 -21.57 -3.38
CA GLU A 190 0.03 -22.08 -2.46
C GLU A 190 0.00 -23.61 -2.42
N GLY A 191 0.02 -24.25 -3.61
CA GLY A 191 0.05 -25.70 -3.71
C GLY A 191 1.27 -26.32 -3.04
N LEU A 192 2.43 -25.68 -3.18
CA LEU A 192 3.69 -26.14 -2.56
C LEU A 192 3.63 -25.96 -1.03
N ALA A 193 3.18 -24.82 -0.54
CA ALA A 193 3.00 -24.55 0.89
C ALA A 193 2.08 -25.59 1.54
N ARG A 194 0.96 -25.89 0.88
CA ARG A 194 -0.02 -26.88 1.34
C ARG A 194 0.58 -28.28 1.37
N ARG A 195 1.31 -28.69 0.31
CA ARG A 195 1.99 -30.01 0.27
C ARG A 195 3.02 -30.18 1.36
N LEU A 196 3.68 -29.09 1.76
CA LEU A 196 4.69 -29.08 2.83
C LEU A 196 4.08 -28.85 4.23
N GLY A 197 2.75 -28.68 4.33
CA GLY A 197 2.07 -28.39 5.60
C GLY A 197 2.43 -27.04 6.22
N LEU A 198 2.93 -26.09 5.42
CA LEU A 198 3.34 -24.75 5.86
C LEU A 198 2.12 -23.85 6.10
N ASP A 199 1.02 -24.09 5.38
CA ASP A 199 -0.26 -23.42 5.57
C ASP A 199 -0.77 -23.54 7.01
N ARG A 200 -0.64 -24.72 7.60
CA ARG A 200 -0.98 -24.98 9.01
C ARG A 200 -0.07 -24.27 10.02
N ARG A 201 1.08 -23.81 9.59
CA ARG A 201 2.07 -23.07 10.39
C ARG A 201 2.01 -21.55 10.15
N GLY A 202 0.96 -21.06 9.48
CA GLY A 202 0.76 -19.64 9.19
C GLY A 202 1.52 -19.13 7.96
N LEU A 203 2.04 -20.03 7.10
CA LEU A 203 2.68 -19.71 5.84
C LEU A 203 1.86 -20.29 4.67
N PRO A 204 0.76 -19.64 4.28
CA PRO A 204 -0.16 -20.18 3.27
C PRO A 204 0.43 -20.20 1.86
N ARG A 205 1.51 -19.47 1.64
CA ARG A 205 2.18 -19.34 0.33
C ARG A 205 3.69 -19.53 0.48
N LEU A 206 4.30 -20.07 -0.58
CA LEU A 206 5.76 -20.19 -0.72
C LEU A 206 6.10 -19.71 -2.15
N PRO A 207 6.14 -18.39 -2.40
CA PRO A 207 6.27 -17.86 -3.74
C PRO A 207 7.58 -18.29 -4.38
N VAL A 208 7.52 -18.56 -5.69
CA VAL A 208 8.69 -18.75 -6.54
C VAL A 208 8.87 -17.48 -7.34
N SER A 209 10.02 -16.82 -7.20
CA SER A 209 10.24 -15.51 -7.80
C SER A 209 11.61 -15.37 -8.43
N LEU A 210 11.69 -14.48 -9.41
CA LEU A 210 12.95 -13.95 -9.92
C LEU A 210 13.17 -12.58 -9.28
N SER A 211 14.28 -12.44 -8.57
CA SER A 211 14.58 -11.24 -7.79
C SER A 211 16.08 -10.90 -7.84
N TRP A 212 16.42 -9.64 -7.74
CA TRP A 212 17.81 -9.21 -7.65
C TRP A 212 18.17 -8.91 -6.19
N PRO A 213 19.36 -9.36 -5.68
CA PRO A 213 20.46 -10.03 -6.41
C PRO A 213 20.36 -11.56 -6.43
N TRP A 214 19.29 -12.16 -5.90
CA TRP A 214 19.21 -13.59 -5.59
C TRP A 214 18.98 -14.51 -6.80
N GLY A 215 18.52 -13.95 -7.94
CA GLY A 215 18.08 -14.74 -9.08
C GLY A 215 16.77 -15.47 -8.80
N LEU A 216 16.67 -16.74 -9.20
CA LEU A 216 15.54 -17.59 -8.89
C LEU A 216 15.55 -17.99 -7.41
N ASN A 217 14.49 -17.68 -6.70
CA ASN A 217 14.37 -18.04 -5.28
C ASN A 217 12.98 -18.57 -4.94
N VAL A 218 12.87 -19.23 -3.78
CA VAL A 218 11.64 -19.80 -3.24
C VAL A 218 11.45 -19.26 -1.83
N GLY A 219 10.27 -18.67 -1.58
CA GLY A 219 9.93 -18.04 -0.31
C GLY A 219 10.01 -16.53 -0.34
N PHE A 220 9.91 -15.94 0.83
CA PHE A 220 9.92 -14.49 1.03
C PHE A 220 11.36 -14.01 1.21
N THR A 221 11.80 -13.12 0.34
CA THR A 221 13.17 -12.57 0.39
C THR A 221 13.13 -11.05 0.28
N TYR A 222 14.07 -10.41 0.95
CA TYR A 222 14.38 -9.01 0.67
C TYR A 222 15.10 -8.95 -0.68
N ASN A 223 14.60 -8.11 -1.56
CA ASN A 223 15.18 -7.92 -2.89
C ASN A 223 15.40 -6.42 -3.14
N ILE A 224 16.31 -6.12 -4.03
CA ILE A 224 16.37 -4.80 -4.65
C ILE A 224 15.36 -4.83 -5.80
N PRO A 225 14.36 -3.92 -5.81
CA PRO A 225 13.38 -3.90 -6.88
C PRO A 225 14.05 -3.74 -8.25
N PHE A 226 13.63 -4.51 -9.25
CA PHE A 226 14.10 -4.27 -10.61
C PHE A 226 13.70 -2.86 -11.07
N PRO A 227 14.52 -2.20 -11.91
CA PRO A 227 14.10 -0.96 -12.55
C PRO A 227 12.91 -1.24 -13.46
N ALA A 228 11.83 -0.53 -13.22
CA ALA A 228 10.58 -0.69 -13.95
C ALA A 228 9.92 0.69 -14.18
N ARG A 229 9.01 0.78 -15.14
CA ARG A 229 8.12 1.93 -15.23
C ARG A 229 6.90 1.65 -14.37
N ILE A 230 6.63 2.53 -13.40
CA ILE A 230 5.45 2.43 -12.54
C ILE A 230 4.59 3.67 -12.74
N ASP A 231 3.39 3.48 -13.23
CA ASP A 231 2.42 4.55 -13.38
C ASP A 231 1.37 4.43 -12.26
N ILE A 232 1.07 5.56 -11.61
CA ILE A 232 0.01 5.66 -10.60
C ILE A 232 -1.09 6.57 -11.14
N ARG A 233 -2.33 6.15 -10.94
CA ARG A 233 -3.50 6.97 -11.20
C ARG A 233 -4.39 7.01 -9.96
N VAL A 234 -4.76 8.22 -9.57
CA VAL A 234 -5.77 8.47 -8.55
C VAL A 234 -7.10 8.76 -9.26
N GLY A 235 -8.13 8.03 -8.92
CA GLY A 235 -9.47 8.23 -9.46
C GLY A 235 -10.31 9.19 -8.63
N PRO A 236 -11.45 9.64 -9.18
CA PRO A 236 -12.42 10.42 -8.42
C PRO A 236 -12.89 9.66 -7.17
N PRO A 237 -13.16 10.37 -6.07
CA PRO A 237 -13.72 9.76 -4.88
C PRO A 237 -15.01 8.98 -5.17
N ILE A 238 -15.13 7.82 -4.54
CA ILE A 238 -16.33 6.99 -4.54
C ILE A 238 -17.01 7.22 -3.21
N ASP A 239 -18.08 7.98 -3.22
CA ASP A 239 -18.89 8.23 -2.04
C ASP A 239 -19.81 7.04 -1.75
N LEU A 240 -20.02 6.77 -0.48
CA LEU A 240 -20.96 5.76 0.00
C LEU A 240 -22.17 6.43 0.71
N ASP A 241 -22.46 7.67 0.36
CA ASP A 241 -23.54 8.47 0.99
C ASP A 241 -24.94 7.92 0.68
N ASP A 242 -25.06 7.12 -0.38
CA ASP A 242 -26.26 6.37 -0.75
C ASP A 242 -26.53 5.16 0.17
N ILE A 243 -25.64 4.88 1.12
CA ILE A 243 -25.68 3.68 1.98
C ILE A 243 -25.78 4.10 3.45
N ASP A 244 -26.75 3.52 4.15
CA ASP A 244 -26.86 3.77 5.60
C ASP A 244 -25.68 3.13 6.34
N PRO A 245 -24.94 3.87 7.18
CA PRO A 245 -23.90 3.30 8.04
C PRO A 245 -24.36 2.12 8.92
N ALA A 246 -25.66 2.04 9.25
CA ALA A 246 -26.22 0.92 9.99
C ALA A 246 -26.09 -0.41 9.22
N ASP A 247 -26.06 -0.36 7.88
CA ASP A 247 -25.96 -1.52 7.00
C ASP A 247 -24.54 -2.10 6.89
N MET A 248 -23.55 -1.53 7.61
CA MET A 248 -22.18 -2.06 7.64
C MET A 248 -22.08 -3.53 8.11
N ARG A 249 -23.14 -4.08 8.71
CA ARG A 249 -23.26 -5.47 9.12
C ARG A 249 -23.98 -6.34 8.09
N ASP A 250 -24.68 -5.75 7.14
CA ASP A 250 -25.32 -6.48 6.03
C ASP A 250 -24.23 -6.90 5.02
N ARG A 251 -24.03 -8.22 4.93
CA ARG A 251 -23.02 -8.79 4.04
C ARG A 251 -23.29 -8.51 2.57
N ARG A 252 -24.56 -8.38 2.18
CA ARG A 252 -24.94 -8.09 0.80
C ARG A 252 -24.57 -6.66 0.44
N VAL A 253 -24.95 -5.70 1.25
CA VAL A 253 -24.61 -4.28 1.04
C VAL A 253 -23.10 -4.08 0.97
N VAL A 254 -22.36 -4.64 1.95
CA VAL A 254 -20.89 -4.57 1.96
C VAL A 254 -20.26 -5.23 0.74
N ARG A 255 -20.85 -6.32 0.22
CA ARG A 255 -20.37 -6.99 -0.99
C ARG A 255 -20.63 -6.16 -2.24
N GLU A 256 -21.80 -5.55 -2.36
CA GLU A 256 -22.13 -4.64 -3.46
C GLU A 256 -21.17 -3.43 -3.52
N CYS A 257 -20.85 -2.85 -2.34
CA CYS A 257 -19.82 -1.81 -2.26
C CYS A 257 -18.44 -2.32 -2.71
N TYR A 258 -18.06 -3.50 -2.27
CA TYR A 258 -16.78 -4.13 -2.64
C TYR A 258 -16.69 -4.30 -4.16
N ASP A 259 -17.70 -4.87 -4.78
CA ASP A 259 -17.73 -5.15 -6.22
C ASP A 259 -17.70 -3.83 -7.04
N ARG A 260 -18.39 -2.77 -6.55
CA ARG A 260 -18.35 -1.42 -7.15
C ARG A 260 -16.94 -0.82 -7.10
N ILE A 261 -16.25 -0.92 -5.96
CA ILE A 261 -14.90 -0.34 -5.80
C ILE A 261 -13.87 -1.14 -6.60
N GLU A 262 -13.86 -2.46 -6.46
CA GLU A 262 -12.94 -3.35 -7.18
C GLU A 262 -13.13 -3.23 -8.69
N GLY A 263 -14.38 -3.20 -9.18
CA GLY A 263 -14.70 -3.02 -10.59
C GLY A 263 -14.19 -1.67 -11.11
N ARG A 264 -14.39 -0.57 -10.38
CA ARG A 264 -13.87 0.74 -10.78
C ARG A 264 -12.35 0.78 -10.85
N MET A 265 -11.67 0.15 -9.88
CA MET A 265 -10.20 0.04 -9.91
C MET A 265 -9.72 -0.81 -11.08
N GLN A 266 -10.44 -1.89 -11.45
CA GLN A 266 -10.10 -2.71 -12.60
C GLN A 266 -10.24 -1.92 -13.91
N GLU A 267 -11.32 -1.16 -14.10
CA GLU A 267 -11.49 -0.28 -15.25
C GLU A 267 -10.33 0.70 -15.40
N MET A 268 -9.93 1.34 -14.29
CA MET A 268 -8.78 2.25 -14.27
C MET A 268 -7.48 1.54 -14.67
N LEU A 269 -7.25 0.32 -14.17
CA LEU A 269 -6.06 -0.47 -14.52
C LEU A 269 -6.06 -0.84 -16.00
N ASP A 270 -7.19 -1.27 -16.54
CA ASP A 270 -7.33 -1.64 -17.97
C ASP A 270 -7.01 -0.46 -18.87
N GLU A 271 -7.53 0.74 -18.55
CA GLU A 271 -7.21 1.97 -19.28
C GLU A 271 -5.70 2.30 -19.20
N MET A 272 -5.09 2.16 -18.01
CA MET A 272 -3.65 2.40 -17.83
C MET A 272 -2.80 1.42 -18.61
N VAL A 273 -3.16 0.14 -18.60
CA VAL A 273 -2.45 -0.92 -19.34
C VAL A 273 -2.57 -0.68 -20.85
N ALA A 274 -3.76 -0.33 -21.34
CA ALA A 274 -3.96 0.00 -22.76
C ALA A 274 -3.12 1.21 -23.21
N ALA A 275 -2.95 2.21 -22.34
CA ALA A 275 -2.12 3.39 -22.63
C ALA A 275 -0.60 3.13 -22.56
N ARG A 276 -0.17 1.98 -22.02
CA ARG A 276 1.25 1.56 -21.93
C ARG A 276 1.68 0.70 -23.12
N ALA A 277 0.74 0.11 -23.85
CA ALA A 277 1.00 -0.73 -25.03
C ALA A 277 1.38 0.13 -26.24
#